data_dfec014a68e9cfc823bfaec5d9462673
#
_entry.id   dfec014a68e9cfc823bfaec5d9462673
#
_cell.length_a   1.000
_cell.length_b   1.000
_cell.length_c   1.000
_cell.angle_alpha   90.00
_cell.angle_beta   90.00
_cell.angle_gamma   90.00
#
_symmetry.space_group_name_H-M   'P 1'
#
loop_
_entity.id
_entity.type
_entity.pdbx_description
1 polymer ?
#
loop_
_entity_poly.entity_id
_entity_poly.type
_entity_poly.pdbx_seq_one_letter_code
_entity_poly.pdbx_strand_id
1 'polypeptide(L)'
;MPASRLLIFSDIHNDWVTLERILDVEADFYISAGDQVTWGRGLDACGQILKTRGDKVWVLPGNHESASQITAFCDQYGLNNFHQQQFTVGAWHVAGLGYSSPTPFDTPGEYTELQIASLLAPLAKLHPLVLVCHAPPFGTALDEVRAGMHAGSTAVRDFIQRCQPAHFFCGHIHEAEGVSIEMGQTSAHNVGKKAYLLELE
;
A
#
# COMPACT_ATOMS: atom_id res chain seq x y z
N MET A 1 26.33 5.59 -2.05
CA MET A 1 25.76 5.53 -0.70
C MET A 1 25.23 4.12 -0.50
N PRO A 2 25.10 3.59 0.73
CA PRO A 2 24.44 2.29 0.89
C PRO A 2 23.01 2.37 0.35
N ALA A 3 22.50 1.27 -0.18
CA ALA A 3 21.11 1.17 -0.65
C ALA A 3 20.15 1.40 0.53
N SER A 4 19.07 2.14 0.30
CA SER A 4 18.01 2.31 1.30
C SER A 4 17.01 1.17 1.18
N ARG A 5 16.56 0.63 2.32
CA ARG A 5 15.70 -0.53 2.42
C ARG A 5 14.29 -0.14 2.83
N LEU A 6 13.32 -0.43 1.96
CA LEU A 6 11.88 -0.22 2.22
C LEU A 6 11.21 -1.57 2.42
N LEU A 7 10.61 -1.80 3.58
CA LEU A 7 9.80 -2.99 3.84
C LEU A 7 8.32 -2.63 3.65
N ILE A 8 7.69 -3.21 2.63
CA ILE A 8 6.29 -2.94 2.27
C ILE A 8 5.44 -4.17 2.62
N PHE A 9 4.32 -3.97 3.32
CA PHE A 9 3.37 -5.00 3.70
C PHE A 9 1.93 -4.47 3.70
N SER A 10 0.93 -5.35 3.73
CA SER A 10 -0.49 -5.01 3.66
C SER A 10 -1.35 -6.06 4.35
N ASP A 11 -2.65 -5.76 4.52
CA ASP A 11 -3.70 -6.72 4.87
C ASP A 11 -3.44 -7.51 6.17
N ILE A 12 -2.94 -6.83 7.19
CA ILE A 12 -2.64 -7.45 8.49
C ILE A 12 -3.92 -7.97 9.16
N HIS A 13 -5.05 -7.24 9.06
CA HIS A 13 -6.35 -7.66 9.59
C HIS A 13 -6.28 -8.23 11.00
N ASN A 14 -5.67 -7.49 11.94
CA ASN A 14 -5.52 -7.89 13.35
C ASN A 14 -4.61 -9.11 13.60
N ASP A 15 -3.81 -9.55 12.63
CA ASP A 15 -2.83 -10.62 12.80
C ASP A 15 -1.53 -10.06 13.40
N TRP A 16 -1.55 -9.83 14.71
CA TRP A 16 -0.45 -9.19 15.42
C TRP A 16 0.84 -10.00 15.42
N VAL A 17 0.73 -11.32 15.44
CA VAL A 17 1.89 -12.22 15.40
C VAL A 17 2.64 -12.07 14.08
N THR A 18 1.89 -11.99 12.98
CA THR A 18 2.50 -11.77 11.67
C THR A 18 3.08 -10.35 11.57
N LEU A 19 2.39 -9.32 12.09
CA LEU A 19 2.91 -7.96 12.10
C LEU A 19 4.24 -7.86 12.85
N GLU A 20 4.33 -8.42 14.06
CA GLU A 20 5.58 -8.44 14.85
C GLU A 20 6.71 -9.11 14.05
N ARG A 21 6.45 -10.28 13.46
CA ARG A 21 7.44 -11.00 12.64
C ARG A 21 7.90 -10.19 11.41
N ILE A 22 6.98 -9.46 10.75
CA ILE A 22 7.35 -8.57 9.65
C ILE A 22 8.28 -7.48 10.14
N LEU A 23 7.99 -6.88 11.29
CA LEU A 23 8.81 -5.81 11.84
C LEU A 23 10.18 -6.28 12.37
N ASP A 24 10.41 -7.58 12.56
CA ASP A 24 11.76 -8.12 12.88
C ASP A 24 12.75 -7.95 11.71
N VAL A 25 12.25 -7.76 10.48
CA VAL A 25 13.10 -7.45 9.34
C VAL A 25 13.59 -5.99 9.45
N GLU A 26 14.91 -5.80 9.49
CA GLU A 26 15.48 -4.46 9.57
C GLU A 26 15.34 -3.72 8.23
N ALA A 27 14.80 -2.50 8.29
CA ALA A 27 14.63 -1.60 7.16
C ALA A 27 14.79 -0.13 7.60
N ASP A 28 15.02 0.76 6.62
CA ASP A 28 15.08 2.19 6.86
C ASP A 28 13.67 2.79 6.88
N PHE A 29 12.73 2.21 6.10
CA PHE A 29 11.34 2.60 6.03
C PHE A 29 10.43 1.36 6.08
N TYR A 30 9.33 1.46 6.82
CA TYR A 30 8.29 0.44 6.93
C TYR A 30 7.00 1.03 6.35
N ILE A 31 6.45 0.44 5.31
CA ILE A 31 5.26 0.97 4.62
C ILE A 31 4.12 -0.03 4.75
N SER A 32 3.08 0.36 5.50
CA SER A 32 1.83 -0.39 5.58
C SER A 32 0.87 0.10 4.49
N ALA A 33 0.60 -0.78 3.53
CA ALA A 33 -0.20 -0.51 2.35
C ALA A 33 -1.72 -0.73 2.55
N GLY A 34 -2.19 -0.59 3.80
CA GLY A 34 -3.62 -0.62 4.13
C GLY A 34 -4.08 -1.90 4.83
N ASP A 35 -5.32 -1.86 5.32
CA ASP A 35 -5.99 -2.95 6.04
C ASP A 35 -5.18 -3.48 7.23
N GLN A 36 -4.75 -2.55 8.09
CA GLN A 36 -4.11 -2.85 9.36
C GLN A 36 -5.03 -3.66 10.26
N VAL A 37 -6.33 -3.33 10.19
CA VAL A 37 -7.38 -3.92 11.01
C VAL A 37 -8.62 -4.26 10.19
N THR A 38 -9.55 -4.99 10.78
CA THR A 38 -10.84 -5.29 10.16
C THR A 38 -11.90 -4.30 10.64
N TRP A 39 -12.56 -3.58 9.71
CA TRP A 39 -13.61 -2.60 9.99
C TRP A 39 -13.20 -1.51 10.99
N GLY A 40 -11.98 -1.02 10.89
CA GLY A 40 -11.44 0.02 11.78
C GLY A 40 -11.31 -0.38 13.24
N ARG A 41 -11.38 -1.67 13.59
CA ARG A 41 -11.39 -2.17 14.98
C ARG A 41 -10.03 -2.75 15.37
N GLY A 42 -9.42 -2.21 16.43
CA GLY A 42 -8.17 -2.71 16.97
C GLY A 42 -6.94 -1.90 16.57
N LEU A 43 -7.11 -0.69 16.03
CA LEU A 43 -6.02 0.22 15.67
C LEU A 43 -5.07 0.49 16.86
N ASP A 44 -5.59 0.53 18.10
CA ASP A 44 -4.77 0.73 19.27
C ASP A 44 -3.71 -0.38 19.45
N ALA A 45 -4.10 -1.64 19.31
CA ALA A 45 -3.17 -2.77 19.38
C ALA A 45 -2.13 -2.71 18.26
N CYS A 46 -2.57 -2.40 17.02
CA CYS A 46 -1.67 -2.18 15.89
C CYS A 46 -0.65 -1.08 16.17
N GLY A 47 -1.11 0.06 16.70
CA GLY A 47 -0.27 1.21 17.01
C GLY A 47 0.79 0.92 18.07
N GLN A 48 0.46 0.13 19.10
CA GLN A 48 1.45 -0.29 20.09
C GLN A 48 2.60 -1.12 19.49
N ILE A 49 2.32 -1.88 18.44
CA ILE A 49 3.33 -2.67 17.75
C ILE A 49 4.13 -1.76 16.78
N LEU A 50 3.45 -1.01 15.90
CA LEU A 50 4.10 -0.18 14.87
C LEU A 50 5.00 0.90 15.47
N LYS A 51 4.61 1.51 16.61
CA LYS A 51 5.43 2.54 17.29
C LYS A 51 6.83 2.06 17.70
N THR A 52 7.07 0.76 17.75
CA THR A 52 8.41 0.21 18.03
C THR A 52 9.43 0.60 16.95
N ARG A 53 8.96 0.91 15.75
CA ARG A 53 9.78 1.42 14.63
C ARG A 53 9.65 2.94 14.44
N GLY A 54 8.75 3.60 15.19
CA GLY A 54 8.61 5.05 15.31
C GLY A 54 8.38 5.77 13.99
N ASP A 55 9.09 6.86 13.78
CA ASP A 55 9.01 7.74 12.61
C ASP A 55 9.46 7.10 11.29
N LYS A 56 9.99 5.88 11.31
CA LYS A 56 10.27 5.09 10.11
C LYS A 56 9.02 4.47 9.48
N VAL A 57 7.88 4.46 10.19
CA VAL A 57 6.65 3.81 9.74
C VAL A 57 5.75 4.79 9.00
N TRP A 58 5.32 4.38 7.81
CA TRP A 58 4.41 5.09 6.92
C TRP A 58 3.15 4.26 6.70
N VAL A 59 1.98 4.83 6.98
CA VAL A 59 0.71 4.10 6.98
C VAL A 59 -0.29 4.76 6.05
N LEU A 60 -0.90 3.98 5.15
CA LEU A 60 -2.08 4.41 4.42
C LEU A 60 -3.29 3.52 4.79
N PRO A 61 -4.54 4.02 4.68
CA PRO A 61 -5.71 3.20 4.91
C PRO A 61 -5.91 2.19 3.78
N GLY A 62 -6.39 1.00 4.11
CA GLY A 62 -7.06 0.14 3.14
C GLY A 62 -8.53 0.51 2.98
N ASN A 63 -9.37 -0.42 2.55
CA ASN A 63 -10.81 -0.18 2.52
C ASN A 63 -11.48 -0.38 3.89
N HIS A 64 -10.83 -1.04 4.84
CA HIS A 64 -11.35 -1.27 6.19
C HIS A 64 -11.16 -0.09 7.16
N GLU A 65 -10.38 0.93 6.81
CA GLU A 65 -10.18 2.14 7.61
C GLU A 65 -10.58 3.41 6.85
N SER A 66 -11.09 4.40 7.59
CA SER A 66 -11.27 5.75 7.03
C SER A 66 -9.97 6.57 7.11
N ALA A 67 -9.82 7.56 6.21
CA ALA A 67 -8.68 8.47 6.23
C ALA A 67 -8.57 9.22 7.57
N SER A 68 -9.70 9.60 8.19
CA SER A 68 -9.71 10.27 9.50
C SER A 68 -9.23 9.36 10.62
N GLN A 69 -9.58 8.07 10.58
CA GLN A 69 -9.08 7.09 11.55
C GLN A 69 -7.55 6.94 11.42
N ILE A 70 -7.02 6.84 10.20
CA ILE A 70 -5.56 6.73 9.99
C ILE A 70 -4.84 8.03 10.36
N THR A 71 -5.41 9.20 10.11
CA THR A 71 -4.82 10.47 10.57
C THR A 71 -4.69 10.48 12.09
N ALA A 72 -5.78 10.23 12.82
CA ALA A 72 -5.77 10.20 14.28
C ALA A 72 -4.84 9.10 14.84
N PHE A 73 -4.79 7.96 14.18
CA PHE A 73 -3.92 6.84 14.51
C PHE A 73 -2.42 7.22 14.37
N CYS A 74 -2.04 7.82 13.25
CA CYS A 74 -0.66 8.26 13.05
C CYS A 74 -0.24 9.32 14.06
N ASP A 75 -1.11 10.31 14.32
CA ASP A 75 -0.87 11.37 15.32
C ASP A 75 -0.69 10.77 16.73
N GLN A 76 -1.52 9.80 17.11
CA GLN A 76 -1.46 9.17 18.44
C GLN A 76 -0.18 8.36 18.68
N TYR A 77 0.35 7.69 17.63
CA TYR A 77 1.48 6.78 17.77
C TYR A 77 2.80 7.32 17.23
N GLY A 78 2.83 8.57 16.73
CA GLY A 78 4.03 9.19 16.15
C GLY A 78 4.47 8.50 14.86
N LEU A 79 3.52 8.11 14.02
CA LEU A 79 3.73 7.48 12.72
C LEU A 79 3.47 8.49 11.60
N ASN A 80 3.90 8.18 10.38
CA ASN A 80 3.65 9.03 9.23
C ASN A 80 2.39 8.61 8.49
N ASN A 81 1.45 9.53 8.28
CA ASN A 81 0.31 9.29 7.39
C ASN A 81 0.79 9.35 5.94
N PHE A 82 0.62 8.24 5.22
CA PHE A 82 1.09 8.10 3.83
C PHE A 82 -0.02 8.24 2.80
N HIS A 83 -1.27 8.40 3.24
CA HIS A 83 -2.40 8.53 2.35
C HIS A 83 -2.37 9.85 1.59
N GLN A 84 -2.29 9.79 0.24
CA GLN A 84 -2.14 10.95 -0.65
C GLN A 84 -0.89 11.79 -0.35
N GLN A 85 0.14 11.16 0.17
CA GLN A 85 1.41 11.79 0.50
C GLN A 85 2.55 11.17 -0.31
N GLN A 86 3.68 11.86 -0.32
CA GLN A 86 4.92 11.38 -0.93
C GLN A 86 6.13 11.83 -0.11
N PHE A 87 7.20 11.07 -0.21
CA PHE A 87 8.52 11.43 0.31
C PHE A 87 9.61 11.00 -0.68
N THR A 88 10.85 11.38 -0.43
CA THR A 88 11.98 11.03 -1.29
C THR A 88 13.01 10.20 -0.55
N VAL A 89 13.60 9.24 -1.28
CA VAL A 89 14.73 8.42 -0.82
C VAL A 89 15.82 8.52 -1.87
N GLY A 90 16.84 9.31 -1.60
CA GLY A 90 17.83 9.66 -2.63
C GLY A 90 17.17 10.35 -3.83
N ALA A 91 17.30 9.75 -5.01
CA ALA A 91 16.67 10.22 -6.24
C ALA A 91 15.22 9.69 -6.42
N TRP A 92 14.78 8.76 -5.58
CA TRP A 92 13.50 8.08 -5.72
C TRP A 92 12.36 8.87 -5.08
N HIS A 93 11.23 8.95 -5.79
CA HIS A 93 9.96 9.38 -5.24
C HIS A 93 9.19 8.16 -4.75
N VAL A 94 8.66 8.21 -3.53
CA VAL A 94 7.81 7.17 -2.95
C VAL A 94 6.47 7.80 -2.64
N ALA A 95 5.39 7.32 -3.26
CA ALA A 95 4.05 7.92 -3.14
C ALA A 95 2.99 6.88 -2.75
N GLY A 96 2.01 7.28 -1.94
CA GLY A 96 0.99 6.42 -1.36
C GLY A 96 -0.44 6.86 -1.67
N LEU A 97 -1.30 5.89 -2.06
CA LEU A 97 -2.74 6.07 -2.22
C LEU A 97 -3.49 4.90 -1.57
N GLY A 98 -4.17 5.19 -0.46
CA GLY A 98 -5.05 4.22 0.19
C GLY A 98 -6.41 4.11 -0.48
N TYR A 99 -7.27 3.28 0.13
CA TYR A 99 -8.61 2.96 -0.32
C TYR A 99 -8.64 1.99 -1.51
N SER A 100 -9.79 1.36 -1.72
CA SER A 100 -10.05 0.53 -2.89
C SER A 100 -11.03 1.19 -3.86
N SER A 101 -11.24 0.59 -5.04
CA SER A 101 -12.44 0.77 -5.85
C SER A 101 -13.66 0.21 -5.08
N PRO A 102 -14.91 0.58 -5.47
CA PRO A 102 -16.10 0.14 -4.74
C PRO A 102 -16.19 -1.38 -4.62
N THR A 103 -16.44 -1.84 -3.40
CA THR A 103 -16.63 -3.26 -3.07
C THR A 103 -18.14 -3.57 -2.90
N PRO A 104 -18.56 -4.84 -2.98
CA PRO A 104 -19.94 -5.20 -2.69
C PRO A 104 -20.31 -5.09 -1.18
N PHE A 105 -19.35 -4.67 -0.33
CA PHE A 105 -19.48 -4.65 1.11
C PHE A 105 -19.72 -3.25 1.71
N ASP A 106 -19.64 -2.19 0.89
CA ASP A 106 -19.79 -0.78 1.32
C ASP A 106 -18.82 -0.46 2.48
N THR A 107 -17.54 -0.68 2.24
CA THR A 107 -16.48 -0.51 3.24
C THR A 107 -16.15 0.98 3.45
N PRO A 108 -15.56 1.38 4.61
CA PRO A 108 -15.30 2.79 4.93
C PRO A 108 -14.39 3.53 3.96
N GLY A 109 -13.49 2.81 3.28
CA GLY A 109 -12.42 3.38 2.46
C GLY A 109 -12.56 3.04 0.97
N GLU A 110 -13.49 3.66 0.26
CA GLU A 110 -13.73 3.43 -1.15
C GLU A 110 -13.68 4.73 -1.98
N TYR A 111 -13.08 4.66 -3.16
CA TYR A 111 -13.08 5.72 -4.17
C TYR A 111 -13.67 5.22 -5.48
N THR A 112 -14.39 6.08 -6.16
CA THR A 112 -14.74 5.84 -7.56
C THR A 112 -13.48 5.84 -8.43
N GLU A 113 -13.53 5.17 -9.59
CA GLU A 113 -12.41 5.16 -10.55
C GLU A 113 -11.98 6.57 -10.98
N LEU A 114 -12.94 7.52 -11.11
CA LEU A 114 -12.63 8.91 -11.41
C LEU A 114 -11.85 9.60 -10.28
N GLN A 115 -12.18 9.32 -9.02
CA GLN A 115 -11.43 9.85 -7.87
C GLN A 115 -10.02 9.28 -7.83
N ILE A 116 -9.87 7.95 -8.01
CA ILE A 116 -8.55 7.30 -8.10
C ILE A 116 -7.71 7.92 -9.21
N ALA A 117 -8.28 8.04 -10.42
CA ALA A 117 -7.59 8.65 -11.56
C ALA A 117 -7.14 10.10 -11.28
N SER A 118 -8.01 10.90 -10.66
CA SER A 118 -7.71 12.28 -10.28
C SER A 118 -6.57 12.38 -9.25
N LEU A 119 -6.57 11.48 -8.24
CA LEU A 119 -5.55 11.45 -7.19
C LEU A 119 -4.19 10.95 -7.70
N LEU A 120 -4.18 10.03 -8.65
CA LEU A 120 -2.95 9.53 -9.28
C LEU A 120 -2.35 10.51 -10.29
N ALA A 121 -3.17 11.33 -10.96
CA ALA A 121 -2.73 12.20 -12.05
C ALA A 121 -1.51 13.10 -11.72
N PRO A 122 -1.41 13.74 -10.53
CA PRO A 122 -0.24 14.55 -10.16
C PRO A 122 1.07 13.77 -10.07
N LEU A 123 1.00 12.45 -9.82
CA LEU A 123 2.17 11.58 -9.66
C LEU A 123 2.82 11.21 -10.98
N ALA A 124 2.14 11.42 -12.12
CA ALA A 124 2.63 11.07 -13.46
C ALA A 124 3.95 11.75 -13.86
N LYS A 125 4.33 12.83 -13.18
CA LYS A 125 5.58 13.58 -13.42
C LYS A 125 6.76 13.13 -12.56
N LEU A 126 6.54 12.20 -11.63
CA LEU A 126 7.55 11.75 -10.67
C LEU A 126 8.33 10.57 -11.27
N HIS A 127 9.63 10.72 -11.42
CA HIS A 127 10.53 9.70 -11.94
C HIS A 127 11.90 9.77 -11.26
N PRO A 128 12.47 8.65 -10.82
CA PRO A 128 11.86 7.32 -10.71
C PRO A 128 10.80 7.28 -9.61
N LEU A 129 9.73 6.50 -9.79
CA LEU A 129 8.61 6.41 -8.85
C LEU A 129 8.45 4.99 -8.30
N VAL A 130 8.36 4.88 -6.98
CA VAL A 130 7.78 3.76 -6.23
C VAL A 130 6.36 4.16 -5.85
N LEU A 131 5.37 3.48 -6.39
CA LEU A 131 3.96 3.74 -6.10
C LEU A 131 3.39 2.64 -5.21
N VAL A 132 2.81 3.02 -4.08
CA VAL A 132 2.11 2.11 -3.16
C VAL A 132 0.63 2.47 -3.17
N CYS A 133 -0.20 1.59 -3.71
CA CYS A 133 -1.66 1.72 -3.65
C CYS A 133 -2.25 0.54 -2.87
N HIS A 134 -3.32 0.76 -2.08
CA HIS A 134 -4.01 -0.40 -1.51
C HIS A 134 -4.68 -1.24 -2.62
N ALA A 135 -5.42 -0.58 -3.54
CA ALA A 135 -6.07 -1.24 -4.67
C ALA A 135 -5.08 -1.79 -5.71
N PRO A 136 -5.20 -3.06 -6.14
CA PRO A 136 -4.42 -3.63 -7.23
C PRO A 136 -4.92 -3.15 -8.61
N PRO A 137 -4.10 -3.29 -9.68
CA PRO A 137 -4.50 -2.98 -11.05
C PRO A 137 -5.46 -4.02 -11.61
N PHE A 138 -6.61 -3.58 -12.15
CA PHE A 138 -7.66 -4.44 -12.69
C PHE A 138 -7.19 -5.33 -13.86
N GLY A 139 -7.63 -6.59 -13.86
CA GLY A 139 -7.42 -7.53 -14.96
C GLY A 139 -6.01 -8.12 -15.01
N THR A 140 -5.35 -8.22 -13.87
CA THR A 140 -4.00 -8.78 -13.72
C THR A 140 -4.00 -9.93 -12.72
N ALA A 141 -2.87 -10.65 -12.60
CA ALA A 141 -2.74 -11.66 -11.56
C ALA A 141 -2.69 -11.08 -10.14
N LEU A 142 -2.55 -9.75 -9.98
CA LEU A 142 -2.50 -9.09 -8.67
C LEU A 142 -3.89 -8.86 -8.06
N ASP A 143 -4.96 -8.97 -8.87
CA ASP A 143 -6.35 -8.69 -8.47
C ASP A 143 -7.31 -9.86 -8.72
N GLU A 144 -6.78 -11.04 -9.02
CA GLU A 144 -7.59 -12.22 -9.30
C GLU A 144 -8.10 -12.85 -8.00
N VAL A 145 -9.42 -12.74 -7.75
CA VAL A 145 -10.10 -13.33 -6.58
C VAL A 145 -10.33 -14.84 -6.80
N ARG A 146 -10.59 -15.20 -8.05
CA ARG A 146 -10.71 -16.60 -8.53
C ARG A 146 -10.58 -16.59 -10.04
N ALA A 147 -10.35 -17.75 -10.66
CA ALA A 147 -10.11 -17.88 -12.08
C ALA A 147 -11.06 -17.02 -12.94
N GLY A 148 -10.50 -15.99 -13.58
CA GLY A 148 -11.19 -15.03 -14.43
C GLY A 148 -12.07 -13.99 -13.73
N MET A 149 -12.04 -13.91 -12.39
CA MET A 149 -12.74 -12.87 -11.63
C MET A 149 -11.73 -11.88 -11.05
N HIS A 150 -11.84 -10.63 -11.45
CA HIS A 150 -10.97 -9.53 -11.08
C HIS A 150 -11.74 -8.48 -10.26
N ALA A 151 -11.08 -7.88 -9.25
CA ALA A 151 -11.68 -6.88 -8.36
C ALA A 151 -10.77 -5.66 -8.10
N GLY A 152 -9.78 -5.44 -8.95
CA GLY A 152 -8.89 -4.28 -8.88
C GLY A 152 -9.47 -3.01 -9.50
N SER A 153 -8.63 -1.96 -9.57
CA SER A 153 -8.98 -0.66 -10.12
C SER A 153 -8.50 -0.50 -11.57
N THR A 154 -9.40 -0.09 -12.46
CA THR A 154 -9.06 0.28 -13.84
C THR A 154 -8.20 1.53 -13.89
N ALA A 155 -8.44 2.50 -13.02
CA ALA A 155 -7.63 3.72 -12.94
C ALA A 155 -6.19 3.45 -12.51
N VAL A 156 -5.97 2.52 -11.57
CA VAL A 156 -4.62 2.09 -11.17
C VAL A 156 -3.92 1.40 -12.35
N ARG A 157 -4.59 0.46 -13.02
CA ARG A 157 -4.03 -0.20 -14.21
C ARG A 157 -3.63 0.82 -15.29
N ASP A 158 -4.54 1.73 -15.63
CA ASP A 158 -4.33 2.70 -16.70
C ASP A 158 -3.21 3.70 -16.35
N PHE A 159 -3.06 4.05 -15.06
CA PHE A 159 -1.94 4.84 -14.57
C PHE A 159 -0.61 4.09 -14.75
N ILE A 160 -0.52 2.83 -14.31
CA ILE A 160 0.70 2.02 -14.45
C ILE A 160 1.08 1.88 -15.94
N GLN A 161 0.12 1.55 -16.80
CA GLN A 161 0.37 1.38 -18.24
C GLN A 161 0.89 2.66 -18.91
N ARG A 162 0.39 3.83 -18.50
CA ARG A 162 0.77 5.12 -19.09
C ARG A 162 2.06 5.69 -18.50
N CYS A 163 2.23 5.62 -17.17
CA CYS A 163 3.28 6.34 -16.46
C CYS A 163 4.47 5.47 -16.10
N GLN A 164 4.32 4.14 -16.11
CA GLN A 164 5.38 3.16 -15.90
C GLN A 164 6.21 3.47 -14.63
N PRO A 165 5.61 3.56 -13.41
CA PRO A 165 6.39 3.63 -12.18
C PRO A 165 7.39 2.48 -12.15
N ALA A 166 8.60 2.70 -11.63
CA ALA A 166 9.61 1.64 -11.59
C ALA A 166 9.14 0.44 -10.75
N HIS A 167 8.49 0.75 -9.61
CA HIS A 167 7.91 -0.25 -8.73
C HIS A 167 6.48 0.12 -8.37
N PHE A 168 5.63 -0.90 -8.28
CA PHE A 168 4.25 -0.80 -7.81
C PHE A 168 3.96 -1.86 -6.75
N PHE A 169 3.35 -1.44 -5.64
CA PHE A 169 2.97 -2.34 -4.54
C PHE A 169 1.50 -2.16 -4.18
N CYS A 170 0.81 -3.27 -3.95
CA CYS A 170 -0.58 -3.28 -3.51
C CYS A 170 -0.88 -4.40 -2.52
N GLY A 171 -2.11 -4.42 -2.01
CA GLY A 171 -2.70 -5.48 -1.21
C GLY A 171 -4.13 -5.77 -1.67
N HIS A 172 -5.10 -5.75 -0.73
CA HIS A 172 -6.54 -5.84 -0.89
C HIS A 172 -7.04 -7.23 -1.33
N ILE A 173 -6.46 -7.84 -2.34
CA ILE A 173 -6.89 -9.16 -2.84
C ILE A 173 -5.98 -10.23 -2.24
N HIS A 174 -6.49 -10.87 -1.18
CA HIS A 174 -5.73 -11.84 -0.37
C HIS A 174 -5.34 -13.08 -1.15
N GLU A 175 -6.16 -13.49 -2.13
CA GLU A 175 -5.88 -14.64 -2.99
C GLU A 175 -4.64 -14.42 -3.87
N ALA A 176 -4.29 -13.16 -4.12
CA ALA A 176 -3.11 -12.78 -4.89
C ALA A 176 -1.88 -12.44 -4.01
N GLU A 177 -1.93 -12.68 -2.71
CA GLU A 177 -0.83 -12.39 -1.78
C GLU A 177 0.51 -13.01 -2.22
N GLY A 178 1.52 -12.17 -2.37
CA GLY A 178 2.88 -12.55 -2.77
C GLY A 178 3.03 -12.78 -4.28
N VAL A 179 2.01 -12.50 -5.08
CA VAL A 179 2.12 -12.53 -6.55
C VAL A 179 2.91 -11.32 -7.03
N SER A 180 3.81 -11.55 -7.99
CA SER A 180 4.62 -10.52 -8.64
C SER A 180 4.52 -10.67 -10.15
N ILE A 181 4.39 -9.55 -10.86
CA ILE A 181 4.28 -9.50 -12.33
C ILE A 181 5.06 -8.31 -12.88
N GLU A 182 5.36 -8.34 -14.18
CA GLU A 182 5.86 -7.18 -14.91
C GLU A 182 4.72 -6.56 -15.73
N MET A 183 4.53 -5.24 -15.60
CA MET A 183 3.57 -4.45 -16.37
C MET A 183 4.32 -3.42 -17.24
N GLY A 184 4.82 -3.84 -18.38
CA GLY A 184 5.76 -3.03 -19.19
C GLY A 184 7.12 -2.93 -18.48
N GLN A 185 7.50 -1.73 -18.03
CA GLN A 185 8.74 -1.52 -17.27
C GLN A 185 8.51 -1.50 -15.75
N THR A 186 7.27 -1.66 -15.31
CA THR A 186 6.91 -1.63 -13.89
C THR A 186 6.99 -3.03 -13.28
N SER A 187 7.83 -3.21 -12.25
CA SER A 187 7.78 -4.38 -11.39
C SER A 187 6.66 -4.20 -10.36
N ALA A 188 5.63 -5.06 -10.42
CA ALA A 188 4.39 -4.90 -9.67
C ALA A 188 4.12 -6.10 -8.74
N HIS A 189 3.73 -5.81 -7.48
CA HIS A 189 3.63 -6.82 -6.43
C HIS A 189 2.37 -6.63 -5.58
N ASN A 190 1.61 -7.71 -5.36
CA ASN A 190 0.66 -7.78 -4.26
C ASN A 190 1.40 -8.35 -3.04
N VAL A 191 1.67 -7.51 -2.04
CA VAL A 191 2.56 -7.89 -0.94
C VAL A 191 1.84 -8.66 0.17
N GLY A 192 0.60 -8.31 0.49
CA GLY A 192 -0.13 -8.89 1.61
C GLY A 192 0.70 -8.99 2.88
N LYS A 193 0.51 -10.07 3.63
CA LYS A 193 1.27 -10.40 4.86
C LYS A 193 2.65 -11.00 4.60
N LYS A 194 2.97 -11.35 3.35
CA LYS A 194 4.30 -11.88 3.00
C LYS A 194 5.37 -10.81 3.06
N ALA A 195 4.95 -9.57 2.92
CA ALA A 195 5.80 -8.40 2.82
C ALA A 195 6.82 -8.47 1.65
N TYR A 196 7.40 -7.34 1.33
CA TYR A 196 8.44 -7.23 0.30
C TYR A 196 9.52 -6.26 0.77
N LEU A 197 10.79 -6.67 0.68
CA LEU A 197 11.92 -5.81 0.97
C LEU A 197 12.49 -5.26 -0.34
N LEU A 198 12.30 -3.96 -0.58
CA LEU A 198 12.84 -3.25 -1.73
C LEU A 198 14.14 -2.56 -1.32
N GLU A 199 15.19 -2.72 -2.12
CA GLU A 199 16.46 -1.99 -1.97
C GLU A 199 16.57 -0.95 -3.10
N LEU A 200 16.73 0.33 -2.72
CA LEU A 200 16.88 1.46 -3.63
C LEU A 200 18.34 1.96 -3.61
N GLU A 201 19.00 1.95 -4.77
CA GLU A 201 20.36 2.45 -4.96
C GLU A 201 20.39 3.94 -5.36
#